data_93e31ea2093be8af7483c116a4656b28
#
_entry.id   93e31ea2093be8af7483c116a4656b28
#
_cell.length_a   1.000
_cell.length_b   1.000
_cell.length_c   1.000
_cell.angle_alpha   90.00
_cell.angle_beta   90.00
_cell.angle_gamma   90.00
#
_symmetry.space_group_name_H-M   'P 1'
#
loop_
_entity.id
_entity.type
_entity.pdbx_description
1 polymer ?
#
loop_
_entity_poly.entity_id
_entity_poly.type
_entity_poly.pdbx_seq_one_letter_code
_entity_poly.pdbx_strand_id
1 'polypeptide(L)'
;MRRLRRRMTAVLTALLLLTLLIPWGLAEPAPGPHQTTVLFTHDLHSHFLPLERADGGESGGYARLASALEQQRALHPDALTLDGGDFSIGSLVQTLYTTRAAELRTMGALGYDATTAGNHEFDHTGLGFAQMLTAAYTSGDPLPALLMANYAPSAGGPDQLDIQRAMSAYGVTDTLLLE
;
A
#
# COMPACT_ATOMS: atom_id res chain seq x y z
N MET A 1 -37.85 62.06 -27.33
CA MET A 1 -37.49 61.69 -25.94
C MET A 1 -38.26 60.48 -25.39
N ARG A 2 -39.58 60.33 -25.54
CA ARG A 2 -40.37 59.19 -25.01
C ARG A 2 -40.01 57.82 -25.59
N ARG A 3 -39.61 57.70 -26.87
CA ARG A 3 -39.17 56.41 -27.49
C ARG A 3 -37.82 55.97 -27.01
N LEU A 4 -36.86 56.86 -26.71
CA LEU A 4 -35.56 56.56 -26.19
C LEU A 4 -35.63 56.06 -24.74
N ARG A 5 -36.45 56.69 -23.90
CA ARG A 5 -36.71 56.26 -22.52
C ARG A 5 -37.31 54.83 -22.46
N ARG A 6 -38.28 54.49 -23.33
CA ARG A 6 -38.90 53.18 -23.41
C ARG A 6 -37.89 52.12 -23.84
N ARG A 7 -36.97 52.42 -24.76
CA ARG A 7 -35.91 51.49 -25.18
C ARG A 7 -34.88 51.29 -24.06
N MET A 8 -34.48 52.32 -23.37
CA MET A 8 -33.58 52.20 -22.22
C MET A 8 -34.19 51.39 -21.07
N THR A 9 -35.47 51.61 -20.74
CA THR A 9 -36.15 50.80 -19.70
C THR A 9 -36.24 49.33 -20.11
N ALA A 10 -36.55 49.01 -21.36
CA ALA A 10 -36.63 47.63 -21.84
C ALA A 10 -35.24 46.90 -21.79
N VAL A 11 -34.16 47.63 -22.14
CA VAL A 11 -32.78 47.07 -22.05
C VAL A 11 -32.36 46.86 -20.60
N LEU A 12 -32.67 47.81 -19.70
CA LEU A 12 -32.37 47.66 -18.27
C LEU A 12 -33.16 46.54 -17.62
N THR A 13 -34.43 46.35 -17.99
CA THR A 13 -35.24 45.21 -17.48
C THR A 13 -34.76 43.89 -18.02
N ALA A 14 -34.33 43.81 -19.29
CA ALA A 14 -33.76 42.61 -19.88
C ALA A 14 -32.40 42.21 -19.22
N LEU A 15 -31.55 43.22 -18.95
CA LEU A 15 -30.30 42.99 -18.21
C LEU A 15 -30.55 42.54 -16.77
N LEU A 16 -31.53 43.13 -16.09
CA LEU A 16 -31.89 42.70 -14.73
C LEU A 16 -32.46 41.27 -14.69
N LEU A 17 -33.28 40.91 -15.68
CA LEU A 17 -33.80 39.55 -15.83
C LEU A 17 -32.68 38.53 -16.18
N LEU A 18 -31.69 38.97 -16.96
CA LEU A 18 -30.52 38.11 -17.30
C LEU A 18 -29.65 37.83 -16.09
N THR A 19 -29.52 38.79 -15.15
CA THR A 19 -28.78 38.57 -13.90
C THR A 19 -29.50 37.63 -12.93
N LEU A 20 -30.85 37.56 -13.01
CA LEU A 20 -31.64 36.60 -12.22
C LEU A 20 -31.63 35.18 -12.79
N LEU A 21 -31.20 35.01 -14.05
CA LEU A 21 -31.04 33.70 -14.70
C LEU A 21 -29.64 33.14 -14.57
N ILE A 22 -28.67 33.88 -14.02
CA ILE A 22 -27.36 33.32 -13.64
C ILE A 22 -27.69 32.38 -12.47
N PRO A 23 -27.57 31.06 -12.64
CA PRO A 23 -27.68 30.18 -11.49
C PRO A 23 -26.61 30.64 -10.50
N TRP A 24 -27.03 31.12 -9.36
CA TRP A 24 -26.14 31.31 -8.23
C TRP A 24 -25.48 29.97 -8.06
N GLY A 25 -24.17 29.90 -8.41
CA GLY A 25 -23.45 28.66 -8.44
C GLY A 25 -23.80 27.88 -7.20
N LEU A 26 -24.47 26.77 -7.39
CA LEU A 26 -24.61 25.78 -6.33
C LEU A 26 -23.20 25.54 -5.89
N ALA A 27 -22.82 26.12 -4.75
CA ALA A 27 -21.55 25.76 -4.13
C ALA A 27 -21.55 24.23 -4.08
N GLU A 28 -20.57 23.60 -4.72
CA GLU A 28 -20.43 22.15 -4.58
C GLU A 28 -20.47 21.83 -3.10
N PRO A 29 -21.29 20.85 -2.69
CA PRO A 29 -21.31 20.46 -1.29
C PRO A 29 -19.86 20.19 -0.89
N ALA A 30 -19.44 20.77 0.24
CA ALA A 30 -18.10 20.51 0.77
C ALA A 30 -17.86 18.99 0.76
N PRO A 31 -16.72 18.51 0.26
CA PRO A 31 -16.44 17.09 0.23
C PRO A 31 -16.70 16.52 1.62
N GLY A 32 -17.52 15.48 1.67
CA GLY A 32 -17.78 14.76 2.93
C GLY A 32 -16.46 14.25 3.54
N PRO A 33 -16.47 13.79 4.78
CA PRO A 33 -15.28 13.24 5.39
C PRO A 33 -14.73 12.12 4.49
N HIS A 34 -13.46 12.25 4.06
CA HIS A 34 -12.78 11.21 3.34
C HIS A 34 -12.58 10.03 4.29
N GLN A 35 -13.02 8.86 3.88
CA GLN A 35 -12.81 7.62 4.62
C GLN A 35 -11.84 6.75 3.85
N THR A 36 -10.78 6.32 4.50
CA THR A 36 -9.80 5.38 3.95
C THR A 36 -9.90 4.07 4.72
N THR A 37 -10.00 2.97 4.01
CA THR A 37 -9.94 1.62 4.59
C THR A 37 -8.52 1.09 4.47
N VAL A 38 -7.98 0.58 5.56
CA VAL A 38 -6.66 -0.07 5.60
C VAL A 38 -6.83 -1.51 6.05
N LEU A 39 -6.37 -2.45 5.24
CA LEU A 39 -6.21 -3.86 5.59
C LEU A 39 -4.77 -4.02 6.08
N PHE A 40 -4.61 -4.43 7.33
CA PHE A 40 -3.30 -4.44 7.96
C PHE A 40 -2.96 -5.82 8.53
N THR A 41 -1.75 -6.28 8.23
CA THR A 41 -1.14 -7.47 8.82
C THR A 41 0.20 -7.13 9.46
N HIS A 42 0.69 -7.99 10.32
CA HIS A 42 2.05 -7.99 10.86
C HIS A 42 2.37 -9.38 11.42
N ASP A 43 3.64 -9.68 11.64
CA ASP A 43 4.08 -10.94 12.26
C ASP A 43 3.53 -12.19 11.55
N LEU A 44 3.60 -12.21 10.21
CA LEU A 44 3.12 -13.33 9.41
C LEU A 44 4.02 -14.58 9.54
N HIS A 45 5.28 -14.39 9.91
CA HIS A 45 6.25 -15.42 10.33
C HIS A 45 6.28 -16.65 9.43
N SER A 46 6.30 -16.47 8.11
CA SER A 46 6.33 -17.57 7.12
C SER A 46 5.25 -18.65 7.32
N HIS A 47 4.14 -18.34 8.01
CA HIS A 47 3.06 -19.28 8.27
C HIS A 47 2.16 -19.48 7.04
N PHE A 48 2.72 -20.06 5.99
CA PHE A 48 2.00 -20.34 4.73
C PHE A 48 0.90 -21.39 4.91
N LEU A 49 1.16 -22.39 5.74
CA LEU A 49 0.20 -23.45 6.02
C LEU A 49 -0.63 -23.12 7.27
N PRO A 50 -1.86 -23.58 7.31
CA PRO A 50 -2.69 -23.42 8.50
C PRO A 50 -2.13 -24.20 9.69
N LEU A 51 -2.47 -23.73 10.89
CA LEU A 51 -2.18 -24.41 12.14
C LEU A 51 -3.43 -25.19 12.60
N GLU A 52 -3.21 -26.40 13.07
CA GLU A 52 -4.27 -27.18 13.71
C GLU A 52 -4.68 -26.54 15.05
N ARG A 53 -5.98 -26.49 15.27
CA ARG A 53 -6.57 -26.00 16.51
C ARG A 53 -6.90 -27.15 17.44
N ALA A 54 -7.00 -26.88 18.73
CA ALA A 54 -7.35 -27.88 19.75
C ALA A 54 -8.73 -28.54 19.54
N ASP A 55 -9.62 -27.89 18.79
CA ASP A 55 -10.95 -28.41 18.43
C ASP A 55 -10.94 -29.28 17.15
N GLY A 56 -9.79 -29.58 16.59
CA GLY A 56 -9.62 -30.33 15.34
C GLY A 56 -9.84 -29.51 14.07
N GLY A 57 -10.12 -28.20 14.21
CA GLY A 57 -10.18 -27.27 13.07
C GLY A 57 -8.80 -26.72 12.71
N GLU A 58 -8.78 -25.89 11.68
CA GLU A 58 -7.56 -25.19 11.25
C GLU A 58 -7.75 -23.68 11.31
N SER A 59 -6.66 -22.93 11.50
CA SER A 59 -6.65 -21.48 11.48
C SER A 59 -5.39 -20.93 10.78
N GLY A 60 -5.48 -19.68 10.29
CA GLY A 60 -4.38 -19.03 9.62
C GLY A 60 -4.03 -19.63 8.25
N GLY A 61 -2.79 -19.40 7.82
CA GLY A 61 -2.28 -19.77 6.52
C GLY A 61 -2.60 -18.75 5.42
N TYR A 62 -1.68 -18.62 4.47
CA TYR A 62 -1.77 -17.60 3.42
C TYR A 62 -2.97 -17.80 2.48
N ALA A 63 -3.45 -19.04 2.29
CA ALA A 63 -4.63 -19.29 1.48
C ALA A 63 -5.90 -18.67 2.10
N ARG A 64 -6.06 -18.75 3.44
CA ARG A 64 -7.17 -18.11 4.15
C ARG A 64 -6.99 -16.59 4.19
N LEU A 65 -5.76 -16.12 4.37
CA LEU A 65 -5.44 -14.70 4.30
C LEU A 65 -5.80 -14.13 2.92
N ALA A 66 -5.44 -14.81 1.83
CA ALA A 66 -5.80 -14.43 0.47
C ALA A 66 -7.31 -14.27 0.31
N SER A 67 -8.09 -15.26 0.76
CA SER A 67 -9.56 -15.22 0.69
C SER A 67 -10.14 -14.08 1.53
N ALA A 68 -9.57 -13.80 2.71
CA ALA A 68 -10.01 -12.71 3.57
C ALA A 68 -9.73 -11.34 2.92
N LEU A 69 -8.53 -11.14 2.36
CA LEU A 69 -8.16 -9.92 1.64
C LEU A 69 -9.07 -9.70 0.43
N GLU A 70 -9.34 -10.74 -0.37
CA GLU A 70 -10.23 -10.67 -1.52
C GLU A 70 -11.64 -10.24 -1.11
N GLN A 71 -12.20 -10.85 -0.05
CA GLN A 71 -13.52 -10.49 0.46
C GLN A 71 -13.58 -9.04 0.95
N GLN A 72 -12.55 -8.56 1.67
CA GLN A 72 -12.51 -7.20 2.16
C GLN A 72 -12.35 -6.18 1.01
N ARG A 73 -11.51 -6.46 0.02
CA ARG A 73 -11.38 -5.61 -1.16
C ARG A 73 -12.65 -5.56 -2.02
N ALA A 74 -13.42 -6.64 -2.06
CA ALA A 74 -14.73 -6.61 -2.73
C ALA A 74 -15.71 -5.63 -2.06
N LEU A 75 -15.60 -5.44 -0.74
CA LEU A 75 -16.41 -4.49 0.03
C LEU A 75 -15.81 -3.06 0.01
N HIS A 76 -14.50 -2.96 -0.10
CA HIS A 76 -13.71 -1.73 -0.04
C HIS A 76 -12.69 -1.70 -1.18
N PRO A 77 -13.11 -1.38 -2.42
CA PRO A 77 -12.23 -1.47 -3.60
C PRO A 77 -10.97 -0.60 -3.52
N ASP A 78 -11.04 0.51 -2.78
CA ASP A 78 -9.93 1.46 -2.60
C ASP A 78 -9.13 1.20 -1.31
N ALA A 79 -9.30 0.01 -0.70
CA ALA A 79 -8.59 -0.32 0.53
C ALA A 79 -7.10 -0.51 0.27
N LEU A 80 -6.28 0.13 1.09
CA LEU A 80 -4.84 -0.10 1.14
C LEU A 80 -4.56 -1.40 1.91
N THR A 81 -3.65 -2.23 1.39
CA THR A 81 -3.19 -3.45 2.08
C THR A 81 -1.75 -3.27 2.49
N LEU A 82 -1.53 -3.16 3.80
CA LEU A 82 -0.24 -2.84 4.38
C LEU A 82 0.22 -3.95 5.33
N ASP A 83 1.53 -4.08 5.49
CA ASP A 83 2.11 -5.02 6.44
C ASP A 83 3.16 -4.34 7.33
N GLY A 84 3.21 -4.74 8.60
CA GLY A 84 4.07 -4.16 9.62
C GLY A 84 5.43 -4.83 9.80
N GLY A 85 5.80 -5.79 8.94
CA GLY A 85 7.06 -6.52 9.06
C GLY A 85 6.95 -7.80 9.89
N ASP A 86 8.08 -8.43 10.17
CA ASP A 86 8.21 -9.77 10.73
C ASP A 86 7.41 -10.81 9.90
N PHE A 87 7.48 -10.67 8.58
CA PHE A 87 6.82 -11.59 7.66
C PHE A 87 7.58 -12.91 7.50
N SER A 88 8.88 -12.95 7.87
CA SER A 88 9.75 -14.12 7.77
C SER A 88 9.92 -14.84 9.11
N ILE A 89 10.60 -15.99 9.09
CA ILE A 89 10.96 -16.76 10.28
C ILE A 89 9.76 -17.27 11.09
N GLY A 90 9.55 -18.58 11.10
CA GLY A 90 8.45 -19.18 11.90
C GLY A 90 7.99 -20.53 11.38
N SER A 91 8.29 -20.87 10.13
CA SER A 91 8.00 -22.17 9.56
C SER A 91 9.12 -22.66 8.64
N LEU A 92 9.03 -23.88 8.11
CA LEU A 92 10.04 -24.41 7.19
C LEU A 92 10.15 -23.61 5.88
N VAL A 93 9.15 -22.81 5.53
CA VAL A 93 9.19 -21.93 4.35
C VAL A 93 10.30 -20.88 4.46
N GLN A 94 10.68 -20.48 5.67
CA GLN A 94 11.83 -19.57 5.91
C GLN A 94 13.14 -20.04 5.24
N THR A 95 13.29 -21.34 4.95
CA THR A 95 14.47 -21.86 4.23
C THR A 95 14.56 -21.34 2.80
N LEU A 96 13.48 -20.79 2.26
CA LEU A 96 13.42 -20.16 0.95
C LEU A 96 13.63 -18.64 1.02
N TYR A 97 13.78 -18.06 2.20
CA TYR A 97 13.89 -16.63 2.43
C TYR A 97 14.99 -15.99 1.57
N THR A 98 16.25 -16.42 1.76
CA THR A 98 17.40 -15.83 1.08
C THR A 98 17.48 -16.16 -0.42
N THR A 99 16.92 -17.30 -0.84
CA THR A 99 17.10 -17.83 -2.20
C THR A 99 15.91 -17.59 -3.11
N ARG A 100 14.71 -17.41 -2.55
CA ARG A 100 13.46 -17.29 -3.29
C ARG A 100 12.62 -16.09 -2.88
N ALA A 101 12.92 -15.45 -1.76
CA ALA A 101 12.11 -14.38 -1.18
C ALA A 101 10.60 -14.74 -1.15
N ALA A 102 10.32 -15.97 -0.69
CA ALA A 102 8.98 -16.57 -0.83
C ALA A 102 7.89 -15.69 -0.22
N GLU A 103 8.19 -15.06 0.90
CA GLU A 103 7.28 -14.18 1.64
C GLU A 103 6.93 -12.92 0.83
N LEU A 104 7.93 -12.12 0.43
CA LEU A 104 7.69 -10.88 -0.33
C LEU A 104 6.99 -11.14 -1.67
N ARG A 105 7.40 -12.18 -2.39
CA ARG A 105 6.77 -12.54 -3.66
C ARG A 105 5.32 -12.97 -3.47
N THR A 106 5.01 -13.69 -2.38
CA THR A 106 3.64 -14.07 -2.06
C THR A 106 2.82 -12.84 -1.65
N MET A 107 3.38 -11.93 -0.85
CA MET A 107 2.71 -10.68 -0.50
C MET A 107 2.41 -9.84 -1.76
N GLY A 108 3.35 -9.76 -2.69
CA GLY A 108 3.10 -9.11 -3.98
C GLY A 108 1.99 -9.77 -4.79
N ALA A 109 1.96 -11.11 -4.85
CA ALA A 109 0.89 -11.86 -5.49
C ALA A 109 -0.47 -11.69 -4.79
N LEU A 110 -0.48 -11.45 -3.47
CA LEU A 110 -1.67 -11.12 -2.69
C LEU A 110 -2.08 -9.64 -2.81
N GLY A 111 -1.31 -8.81 -3.53
CA GLY A 111 -1.61 -7.41 -3.77
C GLY A 111 -1.42 -6.52 -2.54
N TYR A 112 -0.38 -6.76 -1.76
CA TYR A 112 0.05 -5.81 -0.75
C TYR A 112 0.64 -4.57 -1.41
N ASP A 113 0.24 -3.39 -0.94
CA ASP A 113 0.74 -2.11 -1.44
C ASP A 113 2.11 -1.79 -0.86
N ALA A 114 2.28 -2.03 0.45
CA ALA A 114 3.55 -1.80 1.12
C ALA A 114 3.76 -2.73 2.33
N THR A 115 5.03 -2.93 2.67
CA THR A 115 5.49 -3.59 3.89
C THR A 115 6.72 -2.85 4.44
N THR A 116 7.16 -3.25 5.61
CA THR A 116 8.44 -2.83 6.21
C THR A 116 9.22 -4.06 6.65
N ALA A 117 10.49 -3.89 7.01
CA ALA A 117 11.26 -4.94 7.67
C ALA A 117 11.11 -4.83 9.19
N GLY A 118 10.77 -5.95 9.85
CA GLY A 118 10.88 -6.08 11.29
C GLY A 118 12.27 -6.62 11.70
N ASN A 119 12.39 -7.10 12.92
CA ASN A 119 13.68 -7.64 13.38
C ASN A 119 13.99 -9.01 12.77
N HIS A 120 12.98 -9.83 12.48
CA HIS A 120 13.19 -11.18 11.95
C HIS A 120 13.68 -11.22 10.50
N GLU A 121 13.49 -10.16 9.74
CA GLU A 121 14.08 -10.04 8.41
C GLU A 121 15.61 -10.01 8.45
N PHE A 122 16.21 -9.74 9.61
CA PHE A 122 17.66 -9.71 9.82
C PHE A 122 18.22 -10.95 10.54
N ASP A 123 17.41 -11.98 10.82
CA ASP A 123 17.87 -13.21 11.49
C ASP A 123 18.92 -13.97 10.66
N HIS A 124 18.87 -13.85 9.34
CA HIS A 124 19.90 -14.34 8.42
C HIS A 124 21.05 -13.34 8.18
N THR A 125 21.25 -12.40 9.11
CA THR A 125 22.20 -11.28 9.01
C THR A 125 21.82 -10.23 7.95
N GLY A 126 22.57 -9.15 7.87
CA GLY A 126 22.43 -8.16 6.81
C GLY A 126 22.66 -8.73 5.40
N LEU A 127 23.58 -9.69 5.28
CA LEU A 127 23.81 -10.37 4.00
C LEU A 127 22.60 -11.21 3.58
N GLY A 128 21.98 -11.93 4.50
CA GLY A 128 20.76 -12.69 4.21
C GLY A 128 19.60 -11.79 3.78
N PHE A 129 19.45 -10.63 4.42
CA PHE A 129 18.48 -9.62 3.99
C PHE A 129 18.76 -9.09 2.56
N ALA A 130 20.03 -8.78 2.25
CA ALA A 130 20.43 -8.36 0.91
C ALA A 130 20.19 -9.46 -0.15
N GLN A 131 20.44 -10.71 0.18
CA GLN A 131 20.17 -11.86 -0.69
C GLN A 131 18.67 -12.01 -0.95
N MET A 132 17.84 -11.89 0.08
CA MET A 132 16.39 -11.94 -0.05
C MET A 132 15.86 -10.83 -0.96
N LEU A 133 16.28 -9.57 -0.75
CA LEU A 133 15.88 -8.47 -1.63
C LEU A 133 16.32 -8.71 -3.09
N THR A 134 17.54 -9.25 -3.28
CA THR A 134 18.04 -9.59 -4.62
C THR A 134 17.20 -10.68 -5.26
N ALA A 135 16.86 -11.74 -4.51
CA ALA A 135 16.01 -12.84 -4.99
C ALA A 135 14.59 -12.33 -5.34
N ALA A 136 14.03 -11.43 -4.53
CA ALA A 136 12.74 -10.80 -4.82
C ALA A 136 12.80 -9.98 -6.12
N TYR A 137 13.70 -9.01 -6.18
CA TYR A 137 13.85 -8.12 -7.32
C TYR A 137 14.11 -8.88 -8.63
N THR A 138 14.98 -9.88 -8.62
CA THR A 138 15.32 -10.66 -9.83
C THR A 138 14.26 -11.67 -10.24
N SER A 139 13.25 -11.92 -9.41
CA SER A 139 12.15 -12.83 -9.76
C SER A 139 11.28 -12.33 -10.89
N GLY A 140 11.13 -11.00 -11.02
CA GLY A 140 10.20 -10.37 -11.95
C GLY A 140 8.73 -10.47 -11.54
N ASP A 141 8.44 -11.01 -10.35
CA ASP A 141 7.07 -11.05 -9.80
C ASP A 141 6.64 -9.68 -9.28
N PRO A 142 5.33 -9.42 -9.13
CA PRO A 142 4.84 -8.29 -8.37
C PRO A 142 5.38 -8.31 -6.94
N LEU A 143 5.76 -7.15 -6.42
CA LEU A 143 6.32 -7.00 -5.07
C LEU A 143 5.67 -5.81 -4.37
N PRO A 144 5.44 -5.86 -3.04
CA PRO A 144 5.02 -4.68 -2.29
C PRO A 144 6.14 -3.63 -2.25
N ALA A 145 5.81 -2.36 -2.11
CA ALA A 145 6.81 -1.36 -1.76
C ALA A 145 7.40 -1.69 -0.38
N LEU A 146 8.73 -1.62 -0.25
CA LEU A 146 9.41 -1.82 1.03
C LEU A 146 9.82 -0.46 1.59
N LEU A 147 9.27 -0.09 2.75
CA LEU A 147 9.47 1.20 3.39
C LEU A 147 10.34 1.05 4.63
N MET A 148 11.44 1.80 4.71
CA MET A 148 12.43 1.66 5.80
C MET A 148 12.98 3.01 6.26
N ALA A 149 12.10 3.94 6.66
CA ALA A 149 12.47 5.29 7.07
C ALA A 149 13.39 5.38 8.30
N ASN A 150 13.38 4.34 9.14
CA ASN A 150 14.13 4.28 10.39
C ASN A 150 15.40 3.40 10.32
N TYR A 151 15.75 2.92 9.12
CA TYR A 151 16.90 2.02 8.95
C TYR A 151 17.97 2.66 8.06
N ALA A 152 19.20 2.63 8.55
CA ALA A 152 20.38 2.94 7.75
C ALA A 152 21.44 1.85 7.94
N PRO A 153 21.98 1.25 6.86
CA PRO A 153 23.07 0.30 6.99
C PRO A 153 24.25 0.90 7.73
N SER A 154 24.79 0.16 8.71
CA SER A 154 25.94 0.62 9.52
C SER A 154 27.14 0.99 8.65
N ALA A 155 27.68 2.19 8.84
CA ALA A 155 28.86 2.62 8.12
C ALA A 155 30.08 1.73 8.45
N GLY A 156 30.72 1.15 7.42
CA GLY A 156 31.90 0.29 7.57
C GLY A 156 31.61 -1.15 7.99
N GLY A 157 30.34 -1.57 8.06
CA GLY A 157 29.99 -2.97 8.25
C GLY A 157 30.35 -3.82 7.03
N PRO A 158 30.69 -5.12 7.23
CA PRO A 158 31.14 -6.00 6.13
C PRO A 158 30.09 -6.13 5.01
N ASP A 159 28.80 -6.11 5.37
CA ASP A 159 27.69 -6.33 4.42
C ASP A 159 27.07 -5.01 3.92
N GLN A 160 27.58 -3.85 4.33
CA GLN A 160 26.99 -2.54 4.05
C GLN A 160 26.74 -2.31 2.56
N LEU A 161 27.75 -2.57 1.73
CA LEU A 161 27.63 -2.32 0.29
C LEU A 161 26.63 -3.26 -0.38
N ASP A 162 26.53 -4.50 0.06
CA ASP A 162 25.60 -5.48 -0.48
C ASP A 162 24.15 -5.13 -0.09
N ILE A 163 23.94 -4.74 1.16
CA ILE A 163 22.64 -4.23 1.63
C ILE A 163 22.23 -2.99 0.83
N GLN A 164 23.09 -2.00 0.72
CA GLN A 164 22.78 -0.77 -0.01
C GLN A 164 22.43 -1.02 -1.49
N ARG A 165 23.20 -1.90 -2.16
CA ARG A 165 22.92 -2.29 -3.54
C ARG A 165 21.58 -3.01 -3.67
N ALA A 166 21.31 -3.97 -2.78
CA ALA A 166 20.07 -4.72 -2.79
C ALA A 166 18.85 -3.84 -2.51
N MET A 167 18.93 -2.95 -1.50
CA MET A 167 17.89 -1.97 -1.20
C MET A 167 17.61 -1.03 -2.39
N SER A 168 18.68 -0.52 -3.02
CA SER A 168 18.55 0.33 -4.20
C SER A 168 17.94 -0.40 -5.40
N ALA A 169 18.34 -1.65 -5.63
CA ALA A 169 17.83 -2.47 -6.73
C ALA A 169 16.37 -2.87 -6.54
N TYR A 170 15.96 -3.15 -5.30
CA TYR A 170 14.56 -3.42 -4.95
C TYR A 170 13.70 -2.16 -5.06
N GLY A 171 14.25 -0.98 -4.81
CA GLY A 171 13.54 0.28 -4.73
C GLY A 171 13.03 0.61 -3.33
N VAL A 172 13.81 0.24 -2.28
CA VAL A 172 13.47 0.60 -0.89
C VAL A 172 13.46 2.12 -0.74
N THR A 173 12.43 2.66 -0.10
CA THR A 173 12.24 4.10 0.14
C THR A 173 11.82 4.38 1.59
N ASP A 174 11.94 5.64 2.00
CA ASP A 174 11.50 6.07 3.32
C ASP A 174 9.98 6.26 3.38
N THR A 175 9.38 6.65 2.27
CA THR A 175 7.95 6.98 2.16
C THR A 175 7.41 6.55 0.80
N LEU A 176 6.10 6.30 0.76
CA LEU A 176 5.35 6.03 -0.46
C LEU A 176 4.17 6.99 -0.54
N LEU A 177 4.00 7.65 -1.66
CA LEU A 177 2.80 8.41 -1.98
C LEU A 177 1.93 7.56 -2.91
N LEU A 178 0.69 7.32 -2.52
CA LEU A 178 -0.33 6.65 -3.30
C LEU A 178 -1.35 7.69 -3.78
N GLU A 179 -1.63 7.73 -5.08
CA GLU A 179 -2.58 8.65 -5.72
C GLU A 179 -3.91 7.95 -6.03
#